data_a8701dec851e95f54dfc74ce5d3c5d9b
#
_entry.id   a8701dec851e95f54dfc74ce5d3c5d9b
#
_cell.length_a   1.000
_cell.length_b   1.000
_cell.length_c   1.000
_cell.angle_alpha   90.00
_cell.angle_beta   90.00
_cell.angle_gamma   90.00
#
_symmetry.space_group_name_H-M   'P 1'
#
loop_
_entity.id
_entity.type
_entity.pdbx_description
1 polymer ?
#
loop_
_entity_poly.entity_id
_entity_poly.type
_entity_poly.pdbx_seq_one_letter_code
_entity_poly.pdbx_strand_id
1 'polypeptide(L)'
;MCLVWGKMRILIVESDPDLGQLWQRHMQRQDMETRLEAGQSGAICALQTQYFDIVVLDLVLKQGSAMAVADFASYRHPDTQIIFVTNTSFFSDGSIFALNANTRAFLQSDTPPEDLTAMVAHYTRAV
;
A
#
# COMPACT_ATOMS: atom_id res chain seq x y z
N MET A 1 -27.78 3.78 3.85
CA MET A 1 -27.42 3.70 3.79
C MET A 1 -26.52 3.62 3.67
N CYS A 2 -26.26 3.56 3.55
CA CYS A 2 -25.53 3.49 3.41
C CYS A 2 -24.65 3.34 3.15
N LEU A 3 -24.75 2.99 3.29
CA LEU A 3 -24.14 2.73 2.94
C LEU A 3 -23.19 2.74 2.23
N VAL A 4 -23.51 2.64 1.93
CA VAL A 4 -22.80 3.09 0.91
C VAL A 4 -21.41 3.52 1.09
N TRP A 5 -21.11 3.72 2.23
CA TRP A 5 -19.79 4.03 2.62
C TRP A 5 -18.98 2.78 2.69
N GLY A 6 -18.84 2.00 1.77
CA GLY A 6 -18.01 0.81 1.81
C GLY A 6 -16.75 1.03 2.63
N LYS A 7 -16.22 -0.03 3.19
CA LYS A 7 -14.97 0.05 3.93
C LYS A 7 -13.85 0.50 3.02
N MET A 8 -12.85 1.20 3.57
CA MET A 8 -11.64 1.50 2.84
C MET A 8 -10.95 0.20 2.44
N ARG A 9 -10.51 0.12 1.21
CA ARG A 9 -9.84 -1.07 0.67
C ARG A 9 -8.37 -0.80 0.51
N ILE A 10 -7.56 -1.63 1.15
CA ILE A 10 -6.12 -1.48 1.19
C ILE A 10 -5.47 -2.72 0.58
N LEU A 11 -4.63 -2.52 -0.41
CA LEU A 11 -3.79 -3.60 -0.93
C LEU A 11 -2.43 -3.51 -0.26
N ILE A 12 -2.02 -4.58 0.39
CA ILE A 12 -0.71 -4.67 1.03
C ILE A 12 0.15 -5.60 0.18
N VAL A 13 1.28 -5.10 -0.30
CA VAL A 13 2.20 -5.88 -1.11
C VAL A 13 3.49 -6.01 -0.32
N GLU A 14 3.70 -7.17 0.29
CA GLU A 14 4.81 -7.43 1.19
C GLU A 14 5.23 -8.89 1.08
N SER A 15 6.50 -9.14 0.78
CA SER A 15 7.00 -10.49 0.60
C SER A 15 7.22 -11.24 1.92
N ASP A 16 7.39 -10.52 3.04
CA ASP A 16 7.47 -11.14 4.35
C ASP A 16 6.06 -11.37 4.88
N PRO A 17 5.60 -12.62 4.95
CA PRO A 17 4.21 -12.88 5.34
C PRO A 17 3.91 -12.46 6.77
N ASP A 18 4.89 -12.56 7.68
CA ASP A 18 4.66 -12.17 9.06
C ASP A 18 4.43 -10.67 9.19
N LEU A 19 5.23 -9.89 8.49
CA LEU A 19 5.10 -8.44 8.51
C LEU A 19 3.79 -8.00 7.83
N GLY A 20 3.50 -8.58 6.68
CA GLY A 20 2.27 -8.27 5.96
C GLY A 20 1.03 -8.59 6.77
N GLN A 21 1.01 -9.73 7.44
CA GLN A 21 -0.12 -10.11 8.29
C GLN A 21 -0.25 -9.21 9.51
N LEU A 22 0.86 -8.76 10.06
CA LEU A 22 0.84 -7.83 11.19
C LEU A 22 0.16 -6.52 10.79
N TRP A 23 0.55 -5.96 9.66
CA TRP A 23 -0.10 -4.75 9.13
C TRP A 23 -1.57 -4.99 8.87
N GLN A 24 -1.89 -6.13 8.27
CA GLN A 24 -3.26 -6.48 7.93
C GLN A 24 -4.15 -6.52 9.17
N ARG A 25 -3.67 -7.16 10.24
CA ARG A 25 -4.45 -7.25 11.47
C ARG A 25 -4.72 -5.88 12.08
N HIS A 26 -3.72 -4.99 12.08
CA HIS A 26 -3.92 -3.65 12.62
C HIS A 26 -4.92 -2.85 11.80
N MET A 27 -4.87 -2.97 10.49
CA MET A 27 -5.82 -2.27 9.63
C MET A 27 -7.23 -2.82 9.75
N GLN A 28 -7.36 -4.14 9.88
CA GLN A 28 -8.67 -4.76 10.07
C GLN A 28 -9.33 -4.32 11.36
N ARG A 29 -8.55 -4.07 12.40
CA ARG A 29 -9.08 -3.52 13.66
C ARG A 29 -9.66 -2.12 13.48
N GLN A 30 -9.22 -1.40 12.47
CA GLN A 30 -9.75 -0.08 12.13
C GLN A 30 -10.83 -0.17 11.06
N ASP A 31 -11.39 -1.35 10.88
CA ASP A 31 -12.51 -1.61 9.97
C ASP A 31 -12.16 -1.37 8.50
N MET A 32 -10.91 -1.60 8.13
CA MET A 32 -10.46 -1.54 6.74
C MET A 32 -10.49 -2.93 6.12
N GLU A 33 -10.90 -3.01 4.85
CA GLU A 33 -10.77 -4.24 4.09
C GLU A 33 -9.35 -4.31 3.54
N THR A 34 -8.68 -5.44 3.74
CA THR A 34 -7.31 -5.59 3.30
C THR A 34 -7.16 -6.82 2.42
N ARG A 35 -6.24 -6.72 1.47
CA ARG A 35 -5.78 -7.87 0.68
C ARG A 35 -4.27 -7.87 0.73
N LEU A 36 -3.68 -9.03 1.01
CA LEU A 36 -2.24 -9.19 1.11
C LEU A 36 -1.74 -10.02 -0.07
N GLU A 37 -0.77 -9.46 -0.79
CA GLU A 37 -0.11 -10.17 -1.89
C GLU A 37 1.39 -10.12 -1.64
N ALA A 38 2.07 -11.19 -2.04
CA ALA A 38 3.50 -11.33 -1.74
C ALA A 38 4.40 -10.75 -2.81
N GLY A 39 3.90 -10.52 -4.03
CA GLY A 39 4.74 -10.05 -5.11
C GLY A 39 3.97 -9.37 -6.23
N GLN A 40 4.69 -9.09 -7.30
CA GLN A 40 4.15 -8.33 -8.43
C GLN A 40 2.94 -8.99 -9.08
N SER A 41 3.02 -10.30 -9.35
CA SER A 41 1.95 -10.99 -10.08
C SER A 41 0.63 -10.93 -9.34
N GLY A 42 0.65 -11.24 -8.05
CA GLY A 42 -0.57 -11.20 -7.24
C GLY A 42 -1.10 -9.79 -7.06
N ALA A 43 -0.21 -8.83 -6.90
CA ALA A 43 -0.61 -7.44 -6.75
C ALA A 43 -1.30 -6.92 -8.02
N ILE A 44 -0.74 -7.21 -9.18
CA ILE A 44 -1.33 -6.78 -10.44
C ILE A 44 -2.68 -7.45 -10.66
N CYS A 45 -2.78 -8.74 -10.35
CA CYS A 45 -4.05 -9.46 -10.44
C CYS A 45 -5.10 -8.79 -9.55
N ALA A 46 -4.73 -8.44 -8.33
CA ALA A 46 -5.65 -7.77 -7.40
C ALA A 46 -6.11 -6.43 -7.97
N LEU A 47 -5.18 -5.65 -8.52
CA LEU A 47 -5.50 -4.34 -9.08
C LEU A 47 -6.37 -4.44 -10.34
N GLN A 48 -6.28 -5.55 -11.06
CA GLN A 48 -7.14 -5.77 -12.22
C GLN A 48 -8.58 -6.11 -11.84
N THR A 49 -8.77 -6.71 -10.67
CA THR A 49 -10.07 -7.27 -10.31
C THR A 49 -10.86 -6.38 -9.36
N GLN A 50 -10.21 -5.48 -8.64
CA GLN A 50 -10.95 -4.58 -7.75
C GLN A 50 -10.19 -3.28 -7.52
N TYR A 51 -10.92 -2.28 -7.04
CA TYR A 51 -10.36 -0.98 -6.72
C TYR A 51 -9.82 -0.97 -5.30
N PHE A 52 -8.69 -0.32 -5.09
CA PHE A 52 -8.12 -0.09 -3.76
C PHE A 52 -7.93 1.41 -3.55
N ASP A 53 -8.24 1.87 -2.36
CA ASP A 53 -8.04 3.28 -2.00
C ASP A 53 -6.56 3.58 -1.79
N ILE A 54 -5.84 2.64 -1.17
CA ILE A 54 -4.42 2.78 -0.89
C ILE A 54 -3.71 1.46 -1.19
N VAL A 55 -2.49 1.56 -1.69
CA VAL A 55 -1.56 0.44 -1.81
C VAL A 55 -0.39 0.69 -0.88
N VAL A 56 -0.16 -0.22 0.07
CA VAL A 56 1.03 -0.22 0.91
C VAL A 56 2.00 -1.19 0.27
N LEU A 57 3.12 -0.69 -0.22
CA LEU A 57 3.97 -1.40 -1.16
C LEU A 57 5.42 -1.43 -0.67
N ASP A 58 5.93 -2.63 -0.38
CA ASP A 58 7.33 -2.80 -0.06
C ASP A 58 8.17 -2.57 -1.32
N LEU A 59 9.17 -1.71 -1.23
CA LEU A 59 10.03 -1.38 -2.34
C LEU A 59 10.87 -2.55 -2.82
N VAL A 60 11.18 -3.49 -1.94
CA VAL A 60 12.00 -4.66 -2.28
C VAL A 60 11.15 -5.91 -2.19
N LEU A 61 10.69 -6.38 -3.32
CA LEU A 61 9.88 -7.59 -3.39
C LEU A 61 10.75 -8.78 -3.80
N LYS A 62 10.43 -9.95 -3.28
CA LYS A 62 11.11 -11.19 -3.66
C LYS A 62 10.72 -11.62 -5.06
N GLN A 63 9.52 -11.25 -5.52
CA GLN A 63 9.03 -11.60 -6.85
C GLN A 63 8.59 -10.35 -7.55
N GLY A 64 9.30 -9.98 -8.60
CA GLY A 64 8.94 -8.86 -9.44
C GLY A 64 9.40 -7.51 -8.93
N SER A 65 8.81 -6.47 -9.46
CA SER A 65 9.22 -5.09 -9.22
C SER A 65 8.12 -4.30 -8.54
N ALA A 66 8.48 -3.63 -7.43
CA ALA A 66 7.55 -2.73 -6.76
C ALA A 66 7.17 -1.57 -7.67
N MET A 67 8.12 -1.06 -8.44
CA MET A 67 7.83 0.07 -9.33
C MET A 67 6.85 -0.32 -10.42
N ALA A 68 6.90 -1.57 -10.90
CA ALA A 68 5.91 -2.05 -11.87
C ALA A 68 4.51 -2.09 -11.27
N VAL A 69 4.40 -2.49 -10.00
CA VAL A 69 3.11 -2.47 -9.29
C VAL A 69 2.60 -1.04 -9.16
N ALA A 70 3.47 -0.12 -8.75
CA ALA A 70 3.11 1.29 -8.58
C ALA A 70 2.66 1.91 -9.91
N ASP A 71 3.40 1.64 -10.98
CA ASP A 71 3.04 2.16 -12.30
C ASP A 71 1.70 1.61 -12.76
N PHE A 72 1.46 0.31 -12.56
CA PHE A 72 0.21 -0.29 -12.95
C PHE A 72 -0.96 0.28 -12.15
N ALA A 73 -0.77 0.46 -10.84
CA ALA A 73 -1.80 1.04 -9.99
C ALA A 73 -2.15 2.45 -10.45
N SER A 74 -1.15 3.27 -10.74
CA SER A 74 -1.36 4.64 -11.20
C SER A 74 -2.07 4.69 -12.55
N TYR A 75 -1.72 3.77 -13.43
CA TYR A 75 -2.33 3.69 -14.75
C TYR A 75 -3.80 3.25 -14.66
N ARG A 76 -4.04 2.20 -13.89
CA ARG A 76 -5.37 1.58 -13.82
C ARG A 76 -6.32 2.37 -12.92
N HIS A 77 -5.80 2.90 -11.84
CA HIS A 77 -6.59 3.62 -10.82
C HIS A 77 -5.85 4.89 -10.41
N PRO A 78 -6.01 5.98 -11.19
CA PRO A 78 -5.28 7.22 -10.92
C PRO A 78 -5.52 7.82 -9.54
N ASP A 79 -6.65 7.51 -8.92
CA ASP A 79 -6.98 8.04 -7.60
C ASP A 79 -6.43 7.20 -6.46
N THR A 80 -5.89 6.02 -6.74
CA THR A 80 -5.29 5.18 -5.72
C THR A 80 -3.99 5.81 -5.23
N GLN A 81 -3.86 5.94 -3.91
CA GLN A 81 -2.67 6.51 -3.30
C GLN A 81 -1.70 5.40 -2.92
N ILE A 82 -0.41 5.68 -2.98
CA ILE A 82 0.62 4.68 -2.74
C ILE A 82 1.49 5.11 -1.56
N ILE A 83 1.68 4.20 -0.61
CA ILE A 83 2.61 4.37 0.50
C ILE A 83 3.70 3.34 0.33
N PHE A 84 4.92 3.80 0.07
CA PHE A 84 6.06 2.90 -0.04
C PHE A 84 6.62 2.57 1.33
N VAL A 85 7.05 1.33 1.51
CA VAL A 85 7.69 0.86 2.73
C VAL A 85 9.01 0.19 2.37
N THR A 86 10.03 0.41 3.16
CA THR A 86 11.33 -0.21 2.91
C THR A 86 12.10 -0.36 4.23
N ASN A 87 12.99 -1.35 4.28
CA ASN A 87 13.89 -1.51 5.42
C ASN A 87 15.26 -0.89 5.15
N THR A 88 15.39 -0.10 4.11
CA THR A 88 16.66 0.53 3.75
C THR A 88 16.53 2.05 3.80
N SER A 89 17.61 2.73 4.21
CA SER A 89 17.65 4.18 4.20
C SER A 89 18.11 4.73 2.84
N PHE A 90 18.27 3.86 1.86
CA PHE A 90 18.83 4.23 0.57
C PHE A 90 18.04 5.35 -0.12
N PHE A 91 16.74 5.38 0.09
CA PHE A 91 15.88 6.37 -0.57
C PHE A 91 15.51 7.55 0.32
N SER A 92 16.27 7.79 1.37
CA SER A 92 15.94 8.84 2.33
C SER A 92 16.03 10.26 1.76
N ASP A 93 16.65 10.41 0.61
CA ASP A 93 16.78 11.72 -0.04
C ASP A 93 15.49 12.19 -0.72
N GLY A 94 14.45 11.38 -0.72
CA GLY A 94 13.17 11.77 -1.30
C GLY A 94 13.08 11.62 -2.81
N SER A 95 14.14 11.18 -3.48
CA SER A 95 14.12 11.07 -4.94
C SER A 95 13.05 10.10 -5.44
N ILE A 96 12.67 9.12 -4.63
CA ILE A 96 11.65 8.14 -4.98
C ILE A 96 10.30 8.79 -5.29
N PHE A 97 10.00 9.92 -4.66
CA PHE A 97 8.72 10.58 -4.85
C PHE A 97 8.55 11.18 -6.25
N ALA A 98 9.64 11.36 -6.97
CA ALA A 98 9.58 11.88 -8.34
C ALA A 98 9.16 10.80 -9.33
N LEU A 99 9.14 9.53 -8.93
CA LEU A 99 8.90 8.43 -9.84
C LEU A 99 7.42 8.10 -10.05
N ASN A 100 6.55 8.61 -9.18
CA ASN A 100 5.13 8.27 -9.27
C ASN A 100 4.29 9.36 -8.62
N ALA A 101 3.35 9.91 -9.39
CA ALA A 101 2.51 11.02 -8.91
C ALA A 101 1.55 10.60 -7.80
N ASN A 102 1.28 9.32 -7.67
CA ASN A 102 0.33 8.81 -6.66
C ASN A 102 1.00 8.53 -5.32
N THR A 103 2.33 8.68 -5.24
CA THR A 103 3.04 8.42 -4.00
C THR A 103 2.70 9.48 -2.96
N ARG A 104 2.27 9.05 -1.78
CA ARG A 104 1.91 9.95 -0.68
C ARG A 104 2.90 9.91 0.46
N ALA A 105 3.53 8.77 0.69
CA ALA A 105 4.43 8.63 1.82
C ALA A 105 5.47 7.56 1.55
N PHE A 106 6.55 7.64 2.30
CA PHE A 106 7.66 6.71 2.23
C PHE A 106 8.07 6.40 3.66
N LEU A 107 7.90 5.15 4.09
CA LEU A 107 8.09 4.77 5.47
C LEU A 107 9.12 3.66 5.61
N GLN A 108 9.72 3.57 6.79
CA GLN A 108 10.59 2.45 7.14
C GLN A 108 9.74 1.24 7.50
N SER A 109 10.25 0.04 7.19
CA SER A 109 9.54 -1.21 7.50
C SER A 109 9.37 -1.42 9.00
N ASP A 110 10.22 -0.82 9.82
CA ASP A 110 10.12 -0.93 11.27
C ASP A 110 9.19 0.13 11.87
N THR A 111 8.50 0.90 11.04
CA THR A 111 7.46 1.81 11.53
C THR A 111 6.44 0.99 12.32
N PRO A 112 6.07 1.42 13.53
CA PRO A 112 5.08 0.68 14.30
C PRO A 112 3.79 0.49 13.50
N PRO A 113 3.18 -0.72 13.56
CA PRO A 113 1.98 -0.98 12.77
C PRO A 113 0.84 -0.02 13.04
N GLU A 114 0.69 0.46 14.26
CA GLU A 114 -0.34 1.45 14.59
C GLU A 114 -0.07 2.78 13.92
N ASP A 115 1.20 3.17 13.74
CA ASP A 115 1.54 4.41 13.05
C ASP A 115 1.28 4.29 11.56
N LEU A 116 1.63 3.15 10.96
CA LEU A 116 1.31 2.89 9.56
C LEU A 116 -0.19 2.92 9.34
N THR A 117 -0.95 2.27 10.21
CA THR A 117 -2.40 2.23 10.11
C THR A 117 -3.01 3.63 10.24
N ALA A 118 -2.49 4.44 11.16
CA ALA A 118 -2.95 5.82 11.33
C ALA A 118 -2.67 6.64 10.08
N MET A 119 -1.53 6.45 9.45
CA MET A 119 -1.19 7.15 8.22
C MET A 119 -2.10 6.74 7.08
N VAL A 120 -2.37 5.44 6.94
CA VAL A 120 -3.32 4.95 5.94
C VAL A 120 -4.69 5.60 6.14
N ALA A 121 -5.18 5.63 7.37
CA ALA A 121 -6.46 6.26 7.68
C ALA A 121 -6.45 7.75 7.35
N HIS A 122 -5.35 8.42 7.62
CA HIS A 122 -5.21 9.86 7.33
C HIS A 122 -5.35 10.12 5.83
N TYR A 123 -4.64 9.36 5.01
CA TYR A 123 -4.67 9.58 3.57
C TYR A 123 -6.00 9.20 2.94
N THR A 124 -6.68 8.18 3.46
CA THR A 124 -8.00 7.83 2.94
C THR A 124 -9.02 8.92 3.25
N ARG A 125 -8.88 9.60 4.37
CA ARG A 125 -9.80 10.69 4.73
C ARG A 125 -9.52 11.98 3.99
N ALA A 126 -8.32 12.13 3.46
CA ALA A 126 -7.92 13.37 2.81
C ALA A 126 -8.48 13.52 1.39
N VAL A 127 -9.13 12.50 0.87
CA VAL A 127 -9.64 12.51 -0.49
C VAL A 127 -10.96 13.28 -0.62
#